data_2ed1e6324df38b5c24330b3653711e51
#
_entry.id   2ed1e6324df38b5c24330b3653711e51
#
_cell.length_a   1.000
_cell.length_b   1.000
_cell.length_c   1.000
_cell.angle_alpha   90.00
_cell.angle_beta   90.00
_cell.angle_gamma   90.00
#
_symmetry.space_group_name_H-M   'P 1'
#
loop_
_entity.id
_entity.type
_entity.pdbx_description
1 polymer ?
#
loop_
_entity_poly.entity_id
_entity_poly.type
_entity_poly.pdbx_seq_one_letter_code
_entity_poly.pdbx_strand_id
1 'polypeptide(L)'
;MWGSIGVAAIIFAVYATGEIVSVLYLFPVLFLFLICVCEKRRERQQLEFYKQLEEFIGILQMYFGYFQDMEEAVYEAAVLSGRRVFPLGKWLQERLRDFRAGKEETEFPPDSRFDEEQIAYVQLLAAIGKAGISGEGDGLSIEESFRRLKEEIREKSEKIKNVREGFSGLLEICLLTAYALPFAKAWGSSTLDELKSWYEGSRAALDLFLCLTLCIGMYLIMTQLRFENRKNFRKKADRKFNLFGEQRKMAEILRFYDWILLKKGNQGSSLEEILLGLIPLATSRRQKVERLFYDYMQYGMDALEKFRDREETPAFSRILEGMLRCDQVALKRAFASFEAERDYYLEQLKENRKKVVGDAVIVGKVLAFLPLYGLIILMLVLPFTTEGLAMLEGYSRMFGN
;
A
#
# COMPACT_ATOMS: atom_id res chain seq x y z
N MET A 1 21.63 14.06 12.05
CA MET A 1 21.06 13.48 13.26
C MET A 1 21.01 11.94 13.24
N TRP A 2 20.40 11.26 12.25
CA TRP A 2 20.36 9.78 12.22
C TRP A 2 21.71 9.10 12.00
N GLY A 3 22.58 9.69 11.18
CA GLY A 3 23.94 9.17 10.97
C GLY A 3 24.80 9.21 12.24
N SER A 4 24.67 10.24 13.06
CA SER A 4 25.38 10.34 14.33
C SER A 4 24.90 9.32 15.35
N ILE A 5 23.60 9.01 15.37
CA ILE A 5 23.03 7.96 16.24
C ILE A 5 23.55 6.58 15.80
N GLY A 6 23.61 6.31 14.49
CA GLY A 6 24.16 5.06 13.96
C GLY A 6 25.63 4.86 14.31
N VAL A 7 26.45 5.90 14.16
CA VAL A 7 27.87 5.86 14.55
C VAL A 7 28.03 5.66 16.06
N ALA A 8 27.25 6.36 16.89
CA ALA A 8 27.27 6.18 18.34
C ALA A 8 26.86 4.76 18.75
N ALA A 9 25.86 4.17 18.08
CA ALA A 9 25.43 2.78 18.33
C ALA A 9 26.53 1.76 17.97
N ILE A 10 27.27 1.99 16.88
CA ILE A 10 28.41 1.14 16.50
C ILE A 10 29.54 1.26 17.53
N ILE A 11 29.93 2.48 17.92
CA ILE A 11 30.97 2.71 18.91
C ILE A 11 30.60 2.05 20.24
N PHE A 12 29.36 2.22 20.68
CA PHE A 12 28.85 1.58 21.90
C PHE A 12 28.89 0.05 21.80
N ALA A 13 28.51 -0.53 20.68
CA ALA A 13 28.54 -1.96 20.47
C ALA A 13 29.96 -2.53 20.52
N VAL A 14 30.94 -1.88 19.87
CA VAL A 14 32.36 -2.26 19.93
C VAL A 14 32.89 -2.18 21.36
N TYR A 15 32.57 -1.09 22.05
CA TYR A 15 32.99 -0.92 23.44
C TYR A 15 32.40 -1.98 24.38
N ALA A 16 31.10 -2.29 24.22
CA ALA A 16 30.38 -3.20 25.08
C ALA A 16 30.72 -4.68 24.82
N THR A 17 31.00 -5.05 23.56
CA THR A 17 31.31 -6.45 23.20
C THR A 17 32.79 -6.76 23.12
N GLY A 18 33.65 -5.75 23.00
CA GLY A 18 35.11 -5.92 22.84
C GLY A 18 35.52 -6.55 21.49
N GLU A 19 34.57 -6.90 20.61
CA GLU A 19 34.82 -7.63 19.38
C GLU A 19 34.56 -6.77 18.14
N ILE A 20 35.58 -6.62 17.28
CA ILE A 20 35.42 -5.92 15.97
C ILE A 20 34.45 -6.65 15.06
N VAL A 21 34.34 -7.98 15.17
CA VAL A 21 33.40 -8.80 14.38
C VAL A 21 31.93 -8.39 14.61
N SER A 22 31.61 -7.90 15.81
CA SER A 22 30.29 -7.37 16.15
C SER A 22 29.91 -6.15 15.32
N VAL A 23 30.87 -5.36 14.81
CA VAL A 23 30.62 -4.22 13.91
C VAL A 23 30.11 -4.70 12.56
N LEU A 24 30.75 -5.71 11.96
CA LEU A 24 30.31 -6.29 10.69
C LEU A 24 28.92 -6.90 10.79
N TYR A 25 28.62 -7.50 11.94
CA TYR A 25 27.31 -8.05 12.23
C TYR A 25 26.22 -6.95 12.33
N LEU A 26 26.49 -5.84 13.01
CA LEU A 26 25.53 -4.79 13.24
C LEU A 26 25.29 -3.87 12.02
N PHE A 27 26.24 -3.84 11.10
CA PHE A 27 26.10 -3.00 9.90
C PHE A 27 24.83 -3.28 9.08
N PRO A 28 24.49 -4.53 8.71
CA PRO A 28 23.24 -4.82 8.00
C PRO A 28 22.00 -4.48 8.83
N VAL A 29 22.04 -4.65 10.16
CA VAL A 29 20.91 -4.29 11.04
C VAL A 29 20.65 -2.81 11.02
N LEU A 30 21.70 -1.99 11.14
CA LEU A 30 21.60 -0.52 11.05
C LEU A 30 21.12 -0.07 9.66
N PHE A 31 21.59 -0.71 8.60
CA PHE A 31 21.13 -0.45 7.24
C PHE A 31 19.63 -0.72 7.09
N LEU A 32 19.12 -1.85 7.60
CA LEU A 32 17.70 -2.17 7.61
C LEU A 32 16.90 -1.17 8.45
N PHE A 33 17.45 -0.70 9.57
CA PHE A 33 16.83 0.33 10.39
C PHE A 33 16.68 1.65 9.62
N LEU A 34 17.70 2.08 8.88
CA LEU A 34 17.61 3.25 8.02
C LEU A 34 16.54 3.10 6.93
N ILE A 35 16.48 1.93 6.30
CA ILE A 35 15.41 1.62 5.34
C ILE A 35 14.04 1.73 6.01
N CYS A 36 13.86 1.17 7.21
CA CYS A 36 12.61 1.26 7.97
C CYS A 36 12.19 2.71 8.23
N VAL A 37 13.12 3.56 8.61
CA VAL A 37 12.88 5.00 8.85
C VAL A 37 12.46 5.71 7.54
N CYS A 38 13.14 5.42 6.43
CA CYS A 38 12.80 5.98 5.12
C CYS A 38 11.38 5.54 4.66
N GLU A 39 11.05 4.27 4.81
CA GLU A 39 9.71 3.75 4.45
C GLU A 39 8.61 4.35 5.35
N LYS A 40 8.84 4.49 6.65
CA LYS A 40 7.90 5.18 7.56
C LYS A 40 7.70 6.65 7.18
N ARG A 41 8.76 7.33 6.75
CA ARG A 41 8.67 8.71 6.28
C ARG A 41 7.83 8.78 5.01
N ARG A 42 8.03 7.86 4.07
CA ARG A 42 7.26 7.77 2.84
C ARG A 42 5.78 7.49 3.12
N GLU A 43 5.48 6.55 4.01
CA GLU A 43 4.10 6.23 4.42
C GLU A 43 3.38 7.46 5.04
N ARG A 44 4.09 8.21 5.90
CA ARG A 44 3.57 9.48 6.43
C ARG A 44 3.27 10.49 5.32
N GLN A 45 4.15 10.57 4.33
CA GLN A 45 3.97 11.45 3.18
C GLN A 45 2.76 11.06 2.32
N GLN A 46 2.54 9.76 2.11
CA GLN A 46 1.35 9.27 1.41
C GLN A 46 0.07 9.57 2.18
N LEU A 47 0.05 9.30 3.49
CA LEU A 47 -1.11 9.59 4.33
C LEU A 47 -1.46 11.07 4.33
N GLU A 48 -0.46 11.94 4.41
CA GLU A 48 -0.65 13.38 4.38
C GLU A 48 -1.18 13.85 3.01
N PHE A 49 -0.69 13.25 1.91
CA PHE A 49 -1.20 13.52 0.57
C PHE A 49 -2.69 13.19 0.46
N TYR A 50 -3.12 11.98 0.88
CA TYR A 50 -4.53 11.60 0.81
C TYR A 50 -5.43 12.48 1.69
N LYS A 51 -4.97 12.89 2.86
CA LYS A 51 -5.70 13.83 3.71
C LYS A 51 -5.87 15.21 3.05
N GLN A 52 -4.78 15.75 2.49
CA GLN A 52 -4.84 17.04 1.79
C GLN A 52 -5.69 16.95 0.51
N LEU A 53 -5.67 15.80 -0.19
CA LEU A 53 -6.53 15.58 -1.35
C LEU A 53 -8.03 15.49 -0.96
N GLU A 54 -8.34 14.81 0.15
CA GLU A 54 -9.70 14.78 0.71
C GLU A 54 -10.21 16.19 1.05
N GLU A 55 -9.36 16.98 1.70
CA GLU A 55 -9.64 18.37 2.05
C GLU A 55 -9.83 19.23 0.80
N PHE A 56 -8.94 19.12 -0.19
CA PHE A 56 -9.02 19.79 -1.47
C PHE A 56 -10.36 19.51 -2.18
N ILE A 57 -10.77 18.25 -2.26
CA ILE A 57 -12.05 17.87 -2.87
C ILE A 57 -13.24 18.45 -2.08
N GLY A 58 -13.15 18.46 -0.74
CA GLY A 58 -14.18 19.07 0.10
C GLY A 58 -14.32 20.58 -0.14
N ILE A 59 -13.20 21.29 -0.26
CA ILE A 59 -13.17 22.73 -0.58
C ILE A 59 -13.68 22.94 -2.01
N LEU A 60 -13.23 22.15 -2.97
CA LEU A 60 -13.67 22.22 -4.36
C LEU A 60 -15.18 22.03 -4.49
N GLN A 61 -15.75 21.03 -3.81
CA GLN A 61 -17.20 20.79 -3.80
C GLN A 61 -17.96 22.00 -3.24
N MET A 62 -17.49 22.61 -2.16
CA MET A 62 -18.10 23.78 -1.55
C MET A 62 -18.08 24.98 -2.49
N TYR A 63 -16.94 25.27 -3.11
CA TYR A 63 -16.82 26.40 -4.03
C TYR A 63 -17.55 26.18 -5.35
N PHE A 64 -17.58 24.94 -5.86
CA PHE A 64 -18.37 24.60 -7.03
C PHE A 64 -19.88 24.86 -6.80
N GLY A 65 -20.38 24.47 -5.63
CA GLY A 65 -21.78 24.79 -5.23
C GLY A 65 -22.06 26.30 -5.14
N TYR A 66 -21.04 27.11 -4.81
CA TYR A 66 -21.17 28.55 -4.67
C TYR A 66 -21.03 29.30 -6.00
N PHE A 67 -19.96 29.02 -6.76
CA PHE A 67 -19.66 29.76 -8.01
C PHE A 67 -20.34 29.16 -9.23
N GLN A 68 -20.68 27.89 -9.22
CA GLN A 68 -21.15 27.12 -10.38
C GLN A 68 -20.15 27.16 -11.56
N ASP A 69 -18.92 27.62 -11.34
CA ASP A 69 -17.80 27.59 -12.26
C ASP A 69 -16.69 26.70 -11.69
N MET A 70 -16.39 25.63 -12.43
CA MET A 70 -15.42 24.61 -11.99
C MET A 70 -13.99 25.16 -11.99
N GLU A 71 -13.64 26.02 -12.93
CA GLU A 71 -12.28 26.56 -13.05
C GLU A 71 -11.95 27.50 -11.89
N GLU A 72 -12.90 28.35 -11.49
CA GLU A 72 -12.76 29.24 -10.35
C GLU A 72 -12.74 28.46 -9.03
N ALA A 73 -13.62 27.45 -8.90
CA ALA A 73 -13.65 26.58 -7.74
C ALA A 73 -12.32 25.82 -7.54
N VAL A 74 -11.71 25.32 -8.62
CA VAL A 74 -10.40 24.65 -8.57
C VAL A 74 -9.30 25.61 -8.17
N TYR A 75 -9.33 26.87 -8.66
CA TYR A 75 -8.35 27.88 -8.29
C TYR A 75 -8.39 28.16 -6.78
N GLU A 76 -9.55 28.46 -6.23
CA GLU A 76 -9.73 28.75 -4.81
C GLU A 76 -9.37 27.53 -3.94
N ALA A 77 -9.80 26.34 -4.35
CA ALA A 77 -9.44 25.11 -3.65
C ALA A 77 -7.92 24.86 -3.66
N ALA A 78 -7.23 25.17 -4.77
CA ALA A 78 -5.79 25.02 -4.86
C ALA A 78 -5.03 26.00 -3.94
N VAL A 79 -5.51 27.24 -3.83
CA VAL A 79 -4.90 28.25 -2.95
C VAL A 79 -5.05 27.88 -1.47
N LEU A 80 -6.19 27.32 -1.08
CA LEU A 80 -6.49 26.96 0.30
C LEU A 80 -5.95 25.59 0.70
N SER A 81 -5.61 24.74 -0.28
CA SER A 81 -5.12 23.39 0.00
C SER A 81 -3.66 23.36 0.47
N GLY A 82 -3.26 22.26 1.07
CA GLY A 82 -1.89 22.07 1.56
C GLY A 82 -0.84 22.02 0.45
N ARG A 83 0.42 22.31 0.80
CA ARG A 83 1.58 22.42 -0.14
C ARG A 83 1.79 21.21 -1.06
N ARG A 84 1.34 20.02 -0.69
CA ARG A 84 1.52 18.80 -1.50
C ARG A 84 0.50 18.67 -2.61
N VAL A 85 -0.70 19.19 -2.39
CA VAL A 85 -1.82 19.15 -3.35
C VAL A 85 -1.84 20.41 -4.22
N PHE A 86 -1.20 21.48 -3.78
CA PHE A 86 -1.14 22.73 -4.55
C PHE A 86 -0.64 22.55 -6.01
N PRO A 87 0.46 21.80 -6.29
CA PRO A 87 0.90 21.58 -7.67
C PRO A 87 -0.14 20.82 -8.51
N LEU A 88 -0.89 19.93 -7.88
CA LEU A 88 -1.97 19.16 -8.49
C LEU A 88 -3.18 20.05 -8.79
N GLY A 89 -3.56 20.92 -7.87
CA GLY A 89 -4.62 21.90 -8.09
C GLY A 89 -4.30 22.85 -9.25
N LYS A 90 -3.05 23.34 -9.33
CA LYS A 90 -2.58 24.16 -10.43
C LYS A 90 -2.63 23.42 -11.78
N TRP A 91 -2.13 22.20 -11.82
CA TRP A 91 -2.21 21.35 -13.02
C TRP A 91 -3.66 21.10 -13.44
N LEU A 92 -4.56 20.81 -12.49
CA LEU A 92 -5.97 20.59 -12.77
C LEU A 92 -6.61 21.84 -13.37
N GLN A 93 -6.29 23.02 -12.84
CA GLN A 93 -6.77 24.30 -13.37
C GLN A 93 -6.30 24.53 -14.81
N GLU A 94 -5.01 24.33 -15.09
CA GLU A 94 -4.45 24.45 -16.43
C GLU A 94 -5.15 23.50 -17.42
N ARG A 95 -5.34 22.25 -17.02
CA ARG A 95 -6.03 21.23 -17.83
C ARG A 95 -7.49 21.57 -18.12
N LEU A 96 -8.23 22.10 -17.15
CA LEU A 96 -9.62 22.51 -17.33
C LEU A 96 -9.71 23.74 -18.24
N ARG A 97 -8.75 24.67 -18.13
CA ARG A 97 -8.65 25.82 -19.03
C ARG A 97 -8.35 25.41 -20.47
N ASP A 98 -7.42 24.48 -20.67
CA ASP A 98 -7.09 23.96 -21.99
C ASP A 98 -8.30 23.23 -22.61
N PHE A 99 -9.03 22.45 -21.82
CA PHE A 99 -10.27 21.79 -22.25
C PHE A 99 -11.33 22.82 -22.68
N ARG A 100 -11.56 23.88 -21.88
CA ARG A 100 -12.49 24.98 -22.25
C ARG A 100 -12.06 25.70 -23.53
N ALA A 101 -10.77 25.82 -23.77
CA ALA A 101 -10.20 26.46 -24.95
C ALA A 101 -10.14 25.53 -26.18
N GLY A 102 -10.57 24.28 -26.09
CA GLY A 102 -10.51 23.29 -27.18
C GLY A 102 -9.08 22.92 -27.59
N LYS A 103 -8.10 23.10 -26.72
CA LYS A 103 -6.71 22.72 -26.96
C LYS A 103 -6.48 21.25 -26.66
N GLU A 104 -5.42 20.67 -27.27
CA GLU A 104 -4.93 19.34 -26.90
C GLU A 104 -4.59 19.31 -25.41
N GLU A 105 -5.03 18.23 -24.74
CA GLU A 105 -4.84 18.09 -23.31
C GLU A 105 -3.36 17.87 -22.96
N THR A 106 -2.85 18.71 -22.07
CA THR A 106 -1.55 18.46 -21.46
C THR A 106 -1.58 17.14 -20.70
N GLU A 107 -0.70 16.21 -21.07
CA GLU A 107 -0.51 14.97 -20.32
C GLU A 107 -0.22 15.29 -18.85
N PHE A 108 -0.64 14.40 -17.96
CA PHE A 108 -0.28 14.50 -16.54
C PHE A 108 1.25 14.59 -16.45
N PRO A 109 1.81 15.61 -15.80
CA PRO A 109 3.25 15.73 -15.72
C PRO A 109 3.82 14.44 -15.13
N PRO A 110 4.82 13.82 -15.76
CA PRO A 110 5.45 12.60 -15.28
C PRO A 110 6.31 12.90 -14.04
N ASP A 111 5.72 13.58 -13.05
CA ASP A 111 6.38 13.79 -11.78
C ASP A 111 6.46 12.43 -11.08
N SER A 112 7.65 11.88 -11.03
CA SER A 112 7.99 10.58 -10.45
C SER A 112 7.58 10.43 -8.97
N ARG A 113 7.01 11.47 -8.37
CA ARG A 113 6.57 11.51 -6.97
C ARG A 113 5.23 10.85 -6.73
N PHE A 114 4.37 10.77 -7.75
CA PHE A 114 3.05 10.17 -7.62
C PHE A 114 3.09 8.69 -8.00
N ASP A 115 2.37 7.86 -7.24
CA ASP A 115 2.15 6.48 -7.62
C ASP A 115 0.99 6.35 -8.62
N GLU A 116 0.89 5.19 -9.29
CA GLU A 116 -0.13 4.95 -10.31
C GLU A 116 -1.57 5.11 -9.78
N GLU A 117 -1.80 4.80 -8.51
CA GLU A 117 -3.10 4.91 -7.89
C GLU A 117 -3.45 6.38 -7.60
N GLN A 118 -2.48 7.18 -7.15
CA GLN A 118 -2.64 8.62 -6.98
C GLN A 118 -2.95 9.30 -8.32
N ILE A 119 -2.27 8.90 -9.38
CA ILE A 119 -2.53 9.39 -10.74
C ILE A 119 -3.97 9.05 -11.16
N ALA A 120 -4.46 7.83 -10.89
CA ALA A 120 -5.82 7.43 -11.24
C ALA A 120 -6.89 8.29 -10.52
N TYR A 121 -6.69 8.62 -9.23
CA TYR A 121 -7.59 9.54 -8.50
C TYR A 121 -7.60 10.94 -9.10
N VAL A 122 -6.45 11.43 -9.50
CA VAL A 122 -6.33 12.76 -10.13
C VAL A 122 -6.98 12.78 -11.51
N GLN A 123 -6.85 11.71 -12.28
CA GLN A 123 -7.53 11.57 -13.57
C GLN A 123 -9.06 11.54 -13.41
N LEU A 124 -9.56 10.83 -12.42
CA LEU A 124 -10.99 10.82 -12.12
C LEU A 124 -11.48 12.22 -11.69
N LEU A 125 -10.71 12.91 -10.85
CA LEU A 125 -11.00 14.29 -10.45
C LEU A 125 -11.04 15.25 -11.66
N ALA A 126 -10.09 15.13 -12.58
CA ALA A 126 -10.07 15.90 -13.82
C ALA A 126 -11.30 15.61 -14.71
N ALA A 127 -11.73 14.35 -14.75
CA ALA A 127 -12.92 13.95 -15.50
C ALA A 127 -14.20 14.55 -14.91
N ILE A 128 -14.34 14.57 -13.58
CA ILE A 128 -15.45 15.24 -12.86
C ILE A 128 -15.42 16.74 -13.17
N GLY A 129 -14.23 17.37 -13.12
CA GLY A 129 -14.05 18.77 -13.45
C GLY A 129 -14.48 19.13 -14.88
N LYS A 130 -14.11 18.30 -15.86
CA LYS A 130 -14.54 18.49 -17.26
C LYS A 130 -16.06 18.37 -17.43
N ALA A 131 -16.68 17.37 -16.80
CA ALA A 131 -18.13 17.20 -16.81
C ALA A 131 -18.84 18.44 -16.22
N GLY A 132 -18.24 19.08 -15.21
CA GLY A 132 -18.73 20.32 -14.64
C GLY A 132 -18.63 21.55 -15.57
N ILE A 133 -17.62 21.59 -16.46
CA ILE A 133 -17.46 22.67 -17.44
C ILE A 133 -18.39 22.49 -18.64
N SER A 134 -18.50 21.25 -19.15
CA SER A 134 -19.33 20.96 -20.34
C SER A 134 -20.82 21.06 -20.06
N GLY A 135 -21.24 21.16 -18.79
CA GLY A 135 -22.66 21.14 -18.43
C GLY A 135 -23.34 19.80 -18.74
N GLU A 136 -22.56 18.77 -19.02
CA GLU A 136 -23.01 17.45 -19.44
C GLU A 136 -23.65 16.64 -18.32
N GLY A 137 -23.53 17.06 -17.07
CA GLY A 137 -24.15 16.41 -15.91
C GLY A 137 -25.11 17.35 -15.19
N ASP A 138 -26.22 16.80 -14.66
CA ASP A 138 -26.97 17.50 -13.63
C ASP A 138 -26.03 17.86 -12.48
N GLY A 139 -26.08 19.07 -11.95
CA GLY A 139 -25.21 19.51 -10.84
C GLY A 139 -25.20 18.51 -9.68
N LEU A 140 -26.32 17.85 -9.42
CA LEU A 140 -26.45 16.75 -8.46
C LEU A 140 -25.56 15.55 -8.79
N SER A 141 -25.37 15.21 -10.07
CA SER A 141 -24.49 14.11 -10.50
C SER A 141 -23.02 14.42 -10.25
N ILE A 142 -22.61 15.69 -10.39
CA ILE A 142 -21.25 16.16 -10.16
C ILE A 142 -20.94 16.18 -8.67
N GLU A 143 -21.85 16.75 -7.86
CA GLU A 143 -21.72 16.74 -6.40
C GLU A 143 -21.62 15.33 -5.83
N GLU A 144 -22.45 14.42 -6.34
CA GLU A 144 -22.43 13.02 -5.95
C GLU A 144 -21.10 12.34 -6.35
N SER A 145 -20.54 12.67 -7.52
CA SER A 145 -19.25 12.18 -7.97
C SER A 145 -18.09 12.66 -7.07
N PHE A 146 -18.13 13.93 -6.63
CA PHE A 146 -17.18 14.43 -5.63
C PHE A 146 -17.32 13.72 -4.29
N ARG A 147 -18.55 13.49 -3.83
CA ARG A 147 -18.84 12.78 -2.58
C ARG A 147 -18.27 11.37 -2.63
N ARG A 148 -18.48 10.63 -3.71
CA ARG A 148 -17.97 9.27 -3.92
C ARG A 148 -16.45 9.23 -3.96
N LEU A 149 -15.83 10.13 -4.70
CA LEU A 149 -14.37 10.22 -4.77
C LEU A 149 -13.75 10.54 -3.40
N LYS A 150 -14.34 11.48 -2.67
CA LYS A 150 -13.93 11.84 -1.32
C LYS A 150 -14.02 10.66 -0.35
N GLU A 151 -15.12 9.89 -0.42
CA GLU A 151 -15.30 8.69 0.40
C GLU A 151 -14.24 7.63 0.10
N GLU A 152 -13.93 7.37 -1.18
CA GLU A 152 -12.91 6.41 -1.57
C GLU A 152 -11.51 6.82 -1.08
N ILE A 153 -11.16 8.10 -1.20
CA ILE A 153 -9.89 8.66 -0.70
C ILE A 153 -9.81 8.55 0.82
N ARG A 154 -10.89 8.84 1.53
CA ARG A 154 -10.99 8.68 2.97
C ARG A 154 -10.76 7.22 3.40
N GLU A 155 -11.45 6.28 2.76
CA GLU A 155 -11.29 4.85 2.99
C GLU A 155 -9.83 4.39 2.76
N LYS A 156 -9.17 4.94 1.73
CA LYS A 156 -7.75 4.66 1.47
C LYS A 156 -6.86 5.22 2.58
N SER A 157 -7.11 6.43 3.03
CA SER A 157 -6.40 7.08 4.13
C SER A 157 -6.55 6.27 5.44
N GLU A 158 -7.77 5.84 5.77
CA GLU A 158 -8.06 5.01 6.94
C GLU A 158 -7.37 3.64 6.86
N LYS A 159 -7.37 2.99 5.69
CA LYS A 159 -6.61 1.75 5.48
C LYS A 159 -5.13 1.92 5.82
N ILE A 160 -4.48 2.95 5.26
CA ILE A 160 -3.05 3.21 5.52
C ILE A 160 -2.82 3.46 7.01
N LYS A 161 -3.70 4.22 7.65
CA LYS A 161 -3.65 4.50 9.09
C LYS A 161 -3.76 3.22 9.91
N ASN A 162 -4.75 2.37 9.64
CA ASN A 162 -5.00 1.12 10.37
C ASN A 162 -3.83 0.13 10.22
N VAL A 163 -3.28 -0.03 9.01
CA VAL A 163 -2.07 -0.83 8.79
C VAL A 163 -0.89 -0.27 9.57
N ARG A 164 -0.68 1.04 9.52
CA ARG A 164 0.40 1.72 10.25
C ARG A 164 0.29 1.51 11.77
N GLU A 165 -0.90 1.66 12.34
CA GLU A 165 -1.16 1.48 13.76
C GLU A 165 -0.98 0.00 14.16
N GLY A 166 -1.51 -0.93 13.38
CA GLY A 166 -1.39 -2.36 13.64
C GLY A 166 0.05 -2.89 13.60
N PHE A 167 0.89 -2.33 12.72
CA PHE A 167 2.32 -2.69 12.63
C PHE A 167 3.23 -1.76 13.45
N SER A 168 2.65 -0.86 14.28
CA SER A 168 3.45 0.03 15.11
C SER A 168 4.30 -0.75 16.10
N GLY A 169 5.61 -0.50 16.09
CA GLY A 169 6.58 -1.17 16.98
C GLY A 169 7.03 -2.57 16.51
N LEU A 170 6.28 -3.29 15.67
CA LEU A 170 6.61 -4.67 15.32
C LEU A 170 7.91 -4.79 14.52
N LEU A 171 8.13 -3.90 13.55
CA LEU A 171 9.38 -3.86 12.78
C LEU A 171 10.57 -3.49 13.66
N GLU A 172 10.36 -2.56 14.59
CA GLU A 172 11.37 -2.15 15.55
C GLU A 172 11.72 -3.27 16.52
N ILE A 173 10.76 -4.04 17.01
CA ILE A 173 11.02 -5.19 17.87
C ILE A 173 11.92 -6.20 17.15
N CYS A 174 11.62 -6.52 15.90
CA CYS A 174 12.44 -7.43 15.12
C CYS A 174 13.89 -6.93 14.94
N LEU A 175 14.08 -5.66 14.62
CA LEU A 175 15.40 -5.05 14.46
C LEU A 175 16.13 -4.87 15.80
N LEU A 176 15.41 -4.55 16.87
CA LEU A 176 15.96 -4.44 18.21
C LEU A 176 16.44 -5.82 18.71
N THR A 177 15.68 -6.86 18.43
CA THR A 177 16.09 -8.24 18.74
C THR A 177 17.41 -8.57 18.03
N ALA A 178 17.53 -8.29 16.72
CA ALA A 178 18.77 -8.49 15.98
C ALA A 178 19.93 -7.65 16.56
N TYR A 179 19.67 -6.41 16.96
CA TYR A 179 20.68 -5.56 17.59
C TYR A 179 21.14 -6.09 18.97
N ALA A 180 20.26 -6.71 19.74
CA ALA A 180 20.55 -7.22 21.08
C ALA A 180 21.37 -8.52 21.06
N LEU A 181 21.42 -9.27 19.95
CA LEU A 181 22.12 -10.57 19.87
C LEU A 181 23.60 -10.54 20.31
N PRO A 182 24.46 -9.63 19.82
CA PRO A 182 25.87 -9.57 20.25
C PRO A 182 26.04 -9.28 21.73
N PHE A 183 25.12 -8.47 22.29
CA PHE A 183 25.14 -8.14 23.72
C PHE A 183 24.71 -9.34 24.57
N ALA A 184 23.72 -10.12 24.12
CA ALA A 184 23.32 -11.36 24.79
C ALA A 184 24.48 -12.37 24.82
N LYS A 185 25.23 -12.50 23.70
CA LYS A 185 26.46 -13.31 23.63
C LYS A 185 27.50 -12.81 24.62
N ALA A 186 27.85 -11.53 24.61
CA ALA A 186 28.87 -10.95 25.48
C ALA A 186 28.49 -11.08 26.95
N TRP A 187 27.22 -10.88 27.30
CA TRP A 187 26.72 -11.08 28.64
C TRP A 187 26.79 -12.53 29.09
N GLY A 188 26.39 -13.47 28.24
CA GLY A 188 26.45 -14.92 28.53
C GLY A 188 27.90 -15.39 28.79
N SER A 189 28.86 -14.94 27.98
CA SER A 189 30.28 -15.30 28.13
C SER A 189 30.95 -14.71 29.39
N SER A 190 30.41 -13.59 29.91
CA SER A 190 30.95 -12.91 31.08
C SER A 190 30.31 -13.29 32.40
N THR A 191 29.15 -13.96 32.38
CA THR A 191 28.36 -14.22 33.59
C THR A 191 28.72 -15.53 34.27
N LEU A 192 29.02 -16.59 33.50
CA LEU A 192 29.33 -17.90 34.00
C LEU A 192 30.51 -18.50 33.22
N ASP A 193 31.60 -18.80 33.90
CA ASP A 193 32.80 -19.40 33.28
C ASP A 193 32.51 -20.74 32.61
N GLU A 194 31.58 -21.51 33.15
CA GLU A 194 31.13 -22.79 32.61
C GLU A 194 30.41 -22.67 31.26
N LEU A 195 29.68 -21.56 31.04
CA LEU A 195 29.01 -21.29 29.80
C LEU A 195 29.89 -20.60 28.73
N LYS A 196 31.13 -20.22 29.13
CA LYS A 196 32.07 -19.53 28.24
C LYS A 196 32.39 -20.34 26.98
N SER A 197 32.56 -21.66 27.12
CA SER A 197 32.78 -22.55 25.99
C SER A 197 31.63 -22.55 24.98
N TRP A 198 30.40 -22.38 25.44
CA TRP A 198 29.23 -22.28 24.58
C TRP A 198 29.22 -21.00 23.76
N TYR A 199 29.51 -19.86 24.39
CA TYR A 199 29.43 -18.55 23.76
C TYR A 199 30.66 -18.13 22.95
N GLU A 200 31.84 -18.75 23.19
CA GLU A 200 33.07 -18.44 22.47
C GLU A 200 33.38 -19.40 21.31
N GLY A 201 32.64 -20.52 21.21
CA GLY A 201 32.86 -21.53 20.18
C GLY A 201 32.27 -21.19 18.81
N SER A 202 32.65 -21.98 17.80
CA SER A 202 32.09 -21.90 16.44
C SER A 202 30.58 -22.08 16.39
N ARG A 203 30.02 -22.82 17.35
CA ARG A 203 28.58 -23.03 17.52
C ARG A 203 27.84 -21.71 17.83
N ALA A 204 28.36 -20.91 18.74
CA ALA A 204 27.77 -19.63 19.07
C ALA A 204 27.75 -18.64 17.86
N ALA A 205 28.79 -18.68 17.02
CA ALA A 205 28.83 -17.94 15.78
C ALA A 205 27.74 -18.38 14.79
N LEU A 206 27.49 -19.68 14.70
CA LEU A 206 26.44 -20.29 13.88
C LEU A 206 25.04 -19.88 14.39
N ASP A 207 24.79 -19.95 15.69
CA ASP A 207 23.52 -19.58 16.31
C ASP A 207 23.22 -18.11 16.12
N LEU A 208 24.24 -17.23 16.27
CA LEU A 208 24.11 -15.81 15.96
C LEU A 208 23.74 -15.55 14.48
N PHE A 209 24.42 -16.26 13.56
CA PHE A 209 24.13 -16.13 12.14
C PHE A 209 22.72 -16.60 11.79
N LEU A 210 22.27 -17.72 12.37
CA LEU A 210 20.91 -18.23 12.20
C LEU A 210 19.86 -17.22 12.72
N CYS A 211 20.06 -16.70 13.93
CA CYS A 211 19.15 -15.71 14.50
C CYS A 211 19.10 -14.41 13.66
N LEU A 212 20.26 -13.94 13.18
CA LEU A 212 20.32 -12.77 12.30
C LEU A 212 19.55 -13.02 10.98
N THR A 213 19.78 -14.17 10.36
CA THR A 213 19.10 -14.53 9.11
C THR A 213 17.59 -14.62 9.32
N LEU A 214 17.16 -15.19 10.45
CA LEU A 214 15.76 -15.24 10.84
C LEU A 214 15.18 -13.83 11.03
N CYS A 215 15.85 -12.96 11.77
CA CYS A 215 15.42 -11.58 11.98
C CYS A 215 15.28 -10.80 10.66
N ILE A 216 16.27 -10.92 9.78
CA ILE A 216 16.24 -10.27 8.46
C ILE A 216 15.10 -10.84 7.62
N GLY A 217 14.92 -12.17 7.58
CA GLY A 217 13.84 -12.81 6.84
C GLY A 217 12.47 -12.37 7.31
N MET A 218 12.23 -12.36 8.63
CA MET A 218 10.97 -11.92 9.22
C MET A 218 10.72 -10.43 9.01
N TYR A 219 11.77 -9.59 9.12
CA TYR A 219 11.70 -8.17 8.80
C TYR A 219 11.27 -7.94 7.35
N LEU A 220 11.86 -8.66 6.40
CA LEU A 220 11.51 -8.53 4.98
C LEU A 220 10.06 -8.96 4.70
N ILE A 221 9.59 -10.05 5.30
CA ILE A 221 8.19 -10.48 5.18
C ILE A 221 7.25 -9.44 5.77
N MET A 222 7.53 -8.92 6.98
CA MET A 222 6.72 -7.88 7.60
C MET A 222 6.69 -6.57 6.79
N THR A 223 7.82 -6.18 6.17
CA THR A 223 7.83 -5.01 5.29
C THR A 223 6.97 -5.21 4.03
N GLN A 224 6.91 -6.42 3.49
CA GLN A 224 6.01 -6.74 2.38
C GLN A 224 4.54 -6.70 2.81
N LEU A 225 4.20 -7.23 3.99
CA LEU A 225 2.84 -7.18 4.53
C LEU A 225 2.38 -5.75 4.81
N ARG A 226 3.28 -4.87 5.27
CA ARG A 226 2.97 -3.49 5.63
C ARG A 226 2.93 -2.56 4.42
N PHE A 227 3.96 -2.64 3.56
CA PHE A 227 4.19 -1.70 2.46
C PHE A 227 3.79 -2.32 1.12
N GLU A 228 2.50 -2.35 0.87
CA GLU A 228 1.86 -2.95 -0.30
C GLU A 228 2.43 -2.46 -1.67
N ASN A 229 3.04 -1.26 -1.71
CA ASN A 229 3.40 -0.55 -2.95
C ASN A 229 4.88 -0.62 -3.35
N ARG A 230 5.67 -1.58 -2.89
CA ARG A 230 7.09 -1.64 -3.24
C ARG A 230 7.30 -2.16 -4.67
N LYS A 231 7.47 -1.23 -5.63
CA LYS A 231 7.69 -1.53 -7.08
C LYS A 231 8.83 -2.53 -7.36
N ASN A 232 9.87 -2.56 -6.53
CA ASN A 232 11.09 -3.32 -6.79
C ASN A 232 11.01 -4.83 -6.46
N PHE A 233 10.12 -5.25 -5.57
CA PHE A 233 9.90 -6.67 -5.26
C PHE A 233 8.79 -7.32 -6.09
N ARG A 234 8.03 -6.52 -6.82
CA ARG A 234 6.80 -6.89 -7.52
C ARG A 234 6.97 -7.86 -8.70
N LYS A 235 8.13 -7.85 -9.38
CA LYS A 235 8.31 -8.63 -10.63
C LYS A 235 8.50 -10.14 -10.44
N LYS A 236 8.87 -10.63 -9.26
CA LYS A 236 9.13 -12.08 -9.03
C LYS A 236 8.29 -12.75 -7.94
N ALA A 237 7.72 -12.00 -6.97
CA ALA A 237 6.95 -12.56 -5.86
C ALA A 237 5.42 -12.54 -6.07
N ASP A 238 4.95 -12.13 -7.23
CA ASP A 238 3.58 -11.68 -7.51
C ASP A 238 2.47 -12.75 -7.46
N ARG A 239 2.76 -13.99 -7.21
CA ARG A 239 1.71 -15.03 -7.34
C ARG A 239 1.26 -15.73 -6.06
N LYS A 240 1.99 -15.67 -4.94
CA LYS A 240 1.64 -16.49 -3.75
C LYS A 240 1.34 -15.73 -2.45
N PHE A 241 1.71 -14.45 -2.30
CA PHE A 241 1.53 -13.70 -1.04
C PHE A 241 0.90 -12.31 -1.24
N ASN A 242 -0.04 -12.15 -2.17
CA ASN A 242 -0.68 -10.88 -2.42
C ASN A 242 -2.00 -10.76 -1.62
N LEU A 243 -1.88 -10.65 -0.29
CA LEU A 243 -3.02 -10.47 0.62
C LEU A 243 -3.92 -9.29 0.23
N PHE A 244 -3.36 -8.25 -0.36
CA PHE A 244 -4.08 -7.03 -0.76
C PHE A 244 -4.40 -6.94 -2.26
N GLY A 245 -4.01 -7.92 -3.07
CA GLY A 245 -4.19 -7.88 -4.52
C GLY A 245 -5.64 -7.81 -4.97
N GLU A 246 -6.51 -8.58 -4.33
CA GLU A 246 -7.95 -8.58 -4.61
C GLU A 246 -8.60 -7.24 -4.22
N GLN A 247 -8.14 -6.63 -3.12
CA GLN A 247 -8.63 -5.32 -2.69
C GLN A 247 -8.25 -4.20 -3.68
N ARG A 248 -7.05 -4.27 -4.28
CA ARG A 248 -6.64 -3.32 -5.33
C ARG A 248 -7.49 -3.47 -6.58
N LYS A 249 -7.71 -4.71 -7.02
CA LYS A 249 -8.58 -4.98 -8.17
C LYS A 249 -9.98 -4.44 -7.94
N MET A 250 -10.54 -4.65 -6.74
CA MET A 250 -11.86 -4.15 -6.40
C MET A 250 -11.92 -2.62 -6.33
N ALA A 251 -10.92 -1.96 -5.72
CA ALA A 251 -10.85 -0.51 -5.70
C ALA A 251 -10.70 0.09 -7.11
N GLU A 252 -9.97 -0.57 -8.00
CA GLU A 252 -9.88 -0.19 -9.42
C GLU A 252 -11.23 -0.31 -10.13
N ILE A 253 -11.96 -1.39 -9.89
CA ILE A 253 -13.29 -1.61 -10.46
C ILE A 253 -14.29 -0.56 -9.94
N LEU A 254 -14.21 -0.16 -8.68
CA LEU A 254 -15.05 0.90 -8.14
C LEU A 254 -14.83 2.24 -8.86
N ARG A 255 -13.59 2.59 -9.21
CA ARG A 255 -13.30 3.77 -10.06
C ARG A 255 -13.90 3.66 -11.45
N PHE A 256 -13.98 2.43 -12.00
CA PHE A 256 -14.68 2.20 -13.28
C PHE A 256 -16.19 2.45 -13.13
N TYR A 257 -16.81 1.99 -12.03
CA TYR A 257 -18.21 2.33 -11.74
C TYR A 257 -18.41 3.84 -11.63
N ASP A 258 -17.55 4.55 -10.89
CA ASP A 258 -17.66 6.00 -10.73
C ASP A 258 -17.52 6.74 -12.07
N TRP A 259 -16.60 6.32 -12.93
CA TRP A 259 -16.46 6.85 -14.29
C TRP A 259 -17.70 6.61 -15.15
N ILE A 260 -18.24 5.40 -15.15
CA ILE A 260 -19.43 5.05 -15.91
C ILE A 260 -20.65 5.84 -15.40
N LEU A 261 -20.79 5.97 -14.08
CA LEU A 261 -21.87 6.74 -13.47
C LEU A 261 -21.78 8.24 -13.82
N LEU A 262 -20.57 8.79 -13.90
CA LEU A 262 -20.36 10.16 -14.38
C LEU A 262 -20.82 10.32 -15.83
N LYS A 263 -20.48 9.37 -16.70
CA LYS A 263 -20.82 9.39 -18.13
C LYS A 263 -22.27 9.00 -18.41
N LYS A 264 -22.93 8.24 -17.54
CA LYS A 264 -24.34 7.84 -17.64
C LYS A 264 -25.29 9.04 -17.71
N GLY A 265 -24.95 10.14 -17.04
CA GLY A 265 -25.72 11.40 -17.06
C GLY A 265 -25.64 12.14 -18.41
N ASN A 266 -24.65 11.86 -19.21
CA ASN A 266 -24.39 12.55 -20.48
C ASN A 266 -25.09 11.85 -21.66
N GLN A 267 -26.02 12.53 -22.31
CA GLN A 267 -26.81 11.99 -23.43
C GLN A 267 -25.99 11.76 -24.71
N GLY A 268 -24.78 12.33 -24.80
CA GLY A 268 -23.89 12.23 -25.97
C GLY A 268 -22.74 11.22 -25.83
N SER A 269 -22.55 10.60 -24.66
CA SER A 269 -21.42 9.71 -24.47
C SER A 269 -21.58 8.41 -25.26
N SER A 270 -20.55 8.05 -26.02
CA SER A 270 -20.45 6.77 -26.72
C SER A 270 -19.85 5.68 -25.83
N LEU A 271 -20.10 4.41 -26.14
CA LEU A 271 -19.48 3.29 -25.46
C LEU A 271 -17.94 3.30 -25.65
N GLU A 272 -17.49 3.75 -26.81
CA GLU A 272 -16.09 3.95 -27.14
C GLU A 272 -15.42 4.96 -26.19
N GLU A 273 -16.05 6.10 -25.93
CA GLU A 273 -15.58 7.10 -24.99
C GLU A 273 -15.53 6.56 -23.56
N ILE A 274 -16.51 5.74 -23.16
CA ILE A 274 -16.52 5.08 -21.85
C ILE A 274 -15.32 4.15 -21.73
N LEU A 275 -15.10 3.27 -22.71
CA LEU A 275 -13.99 2.32 -22.71
C LEU A 275 -12.62 3.02 -22.71
N LEU A 276 -12.46 4.05 -23.55
CA LEU A 276 -11.23 4.83 -23.60
C LEU A 276 -10.91 5.47 -22.24
N GLY A 277 -11.92 6.01 -21.55
CA GLY A 277 -11.74 6.63 -20.23
C GLY A 277 -11.45 5.65 -19.09
N LEU A 278 -11.66 4.34 -19.27
CA LEU A 278 -11.23 3.34 -18.30
C LEU A 278 -9.70 3.14 -18.29
N ILE A 279 -9.01 3.37 -19.40
CA ILE A 279 -7.56 3.12 -19.55
C ILE A 279 -6.73 3.90 -18.53
N PRO A 280 -6.87 5.23 -18.38
CA PRO A 280 -6.11 6.01 -17.41
C PRO A 280 -6.46 5.69 -15.94
N LEU A 281 -7.65 5.15 -15.68
CA LEU A 281 -8.09 4.73 -14.35
C LEU A 281 -7.60 3.34 -13.96
N ALA A 282 -7.22 2.54 -14.96
CA ALA A 282 -6.70 1.20 -14.77
C ALA A 282 -5.25 1.24 -14.25
N THR A 283 -5.00 0.53 -13.17
CA THR A 283 -3.68 0.39 -12.54
C THR A 283 -3.15 -1.04 -12.65
N SER A 284 -3.85 -1.99 -12.03
CA SER A 284 -3.49 -3.41 -12.05
C SER A 284 -3.91 -4.13 -13.33
N ARG A 285 -4.96 -3.64 -13.98
CA ARG A 285 -5.58 -4.23 -15.18
C ARG A 285 -5.35 -3.42 -16.46
N ARG A 286 -4.43 -2.46 -16.44
CA ARG A 286 -4.22 -1.53 -17.55
C ARG A 286 -4.08 -2.22 -18.89
N GLN A 287 -3.18 -3.19 -19.00
CA GLN A 287 -2.99 -3.96 -20.26
C GLN A 287 -4.24 -4.72 -20.70
N LYS A 288 -5.04 -5.20 -19.73
CA LYS A 288 -6.29 -5.91 -20.01
C LYS A 288 -7.36 -4.98 -20.55
N VAL A 289 -7.48 -3.77 -19.96
CA VAL A 289 -8.42 -2.73 -20.39
C VAL A 289 -8.01 -2.14 -21.74
N GLU A 290 -6.72 -1.86 -21.96
CA GLU A 290 -6.20 -1.42 -23.25
C GLU A 290 -6.52 -2.44 -24.35
N ARG A 291 -6.26 -3.72 -24.08
CA ARG A 291 -6.60 -4.79 -25.04
C ARG A 291 -8.09 -4.88 -25.31
N LEU A 292 -8.93 -4.78 -24.28
CA LEU A 292 -10.38 -4.75 -24.42
C LEU A 292 -10.82 -3.60 -25.34
N PHE A 293 -10.26 -2.41 -25.18
CA PHE A 293 -10.56 -1.26 -26.02
C PHE A 293 -10.17 -1.50 -27.48
N TYR A 294 -8.94 -1.99 -27.75
CA TYR A 294 -8.50 -2.29 -29.13
C TYR A 294 -9.32 -3.41 -29.78
N ASP A 295 -9.61 -4.49 -29.04
CA ASP A 295 -10.44 -5.60 -29.53
C ASP A 295 -11.88 -5.09 -29.80
N TYR A 296 -12.42 -4.19 -28.98
CA TYR A 296 -13.72 -3.57 -29.21
C TYR A 296 -13.72 -2.70 -30.48
N MET A 297 -12.69 -1.90 -30.70
CA MET A 297 -12.56 -1.08 -31.91
C MET A 297 -12.49 -1.94 -33.20
N GLN A 298 -11.97 -3.16 -33.10
CA GLN A 298 -11.82 -4.06 -34.24
C GLN A 298 -13.04 -4.97 -34.44
N TYR A 299 -13.67 -5.47 -33.39
CA TYR A 299 -14.69 -6.53 -33.45
C TYR A 299 -16.03 -6.10 -32.82
N GLY A 300 -16.15 -4.89 -32.32
CA GLY A 300 -17.38 -4.38 -31.71
C GLY A 300 -17.84 -5.16 -30.47
N MET A 301 -19.15 -5.44 -30.41
CA MET A 301 -19.79 -6.12 -29.28
C MET A 301 -19.30 -7.55 -29.05
N ASP A 302 -18.89 -8.26 -30.09
CA ASP A 302 -18.35 -9.61 -29.97
C ASP A 302 -17.09 -9.67 -29.10
N ALA A 303 -16.28 -8.60 -29.10
CA ALA A 303 -15.12 -8.50 -28.23
C ALA A 303 -15.53 -8.40 -26.76
N LEU A 304 -16.54 -7.61 -26.44
CA LEU A 304 -17.07 -7.47 -25.07
C LEU A 304 -17.63 -8.79 -24.54
N GLU A 305 -18.35 -9.54 -25.38
CA GLU A 305 -18.91 -10.84 -25.02
C GLU A 305 -17.81 -11.86 -24.71
N LYS A 306 -16.82 -12.00 -25.59
CA LYS A 306 -15.66 -12.87 -25.37
C LYS A 306 -14.86 -12.49 -24.13
N PHE A 307 -14.79 -11.20 -23.83
CA PHE A 307 -14.09 -10.71 -22.65
C PHE A 307 -14.87 -11.02 -21.36
N ARG A 308 -16.20 -10.82 -21.36
CA ARG A 308 -17.10 -11.17 -20.26
C ARG A 308 -16.98 -12.65 -19.89
N ASP A 309 -17.02 -13.53 -20.89
CA ASP A 309 -17.00 -15.00 -20.68
C ASP A 309 -15.66 -15.49 -20.09
N ARG A 310 -14.58 -14.71 -20.23
CA ARG A 310 -13.25 -15.00 -19.68
C ARG A 310 -12.97 -14.27 -18.38
N GLU A 311 -13.88 -13.40 -17.94
CA GLU A 311 -13.66 -12.57 -16.75
C GLU A 311 -14.03 -13.33 -15.49
N GLU A 312 -13.05 -13.50 -14.59
CA GLU A 312 -13.23 -14.19 -13.31
C GLU A 312 -13.79 -13.29 -12.19
N THR A 313 -13.72 -11.97 -12.37
CA THR A 313 -14.13 -11.01 -11.34
C THR A 313 -15.60 -10.60 -11.56
N PRO A 314 -16.53 -10.99 -10.67
CA PRO A 314 -17.96 -10.72 -10.87
C PRO A 314 -18.29 -9.24 -11.07
N ALA A 315 -17.64 -8.35 -10.30
CA ALA A 315 -17.88 -6.91 -10.42
C ALA A 315 -17.47 -6.33 -11.78
N PHE A 316 -16.39 -6.82 -12.39
CA PHE A 316 -15.98 -6.36 -13.73
C PHE A 316 -16.82 -7.02 -14.83
N SER A 317 -17.25 -8.28 -14.63
CA SER A 317 -18.20 -8.95 -15.54
C SER A 317 -19.53 -8.20 -15.61
N ARG A 318 -20.02 -7.64 -14.49
CA ARG A 318 -21.22 -6.78 -14.46
C ARG A 318 -21.06 -5.51 -15.28
N ILE A 319 -19.88 -4.87 -15.23
CA ILE A 319 -19.58 -3.71 -16.08
C ILE A 319 -19.69 -4.10 -17.56
N LEU A 320 -19.12 -5.22 -17.97
CA LEU A 320 -19.19 -5.71 -19.34
C LEU A 320 -20.64 -6.07 -19.76
N GLU A 321 -21.43 -6.67 -18.89
CA GLU A 321 -22.86 -6.91 -19.12
C GLU A 321 -23.64 -5.60 -19.34
N GLY A 322 -23.36 -4.56 -18.54
CA GLY A 322 -23.96 -3.24 -18.73
C GLY A 322 -23.59 -2.63 -20.09
N MET A 323 -22.33 -2.77 -20.50
CA MET A 323 -21.85 -2.31 -21.81
C MET A 323 -22.52 -3.07 -22.96
N LEU A 324 -22.68 -4.38 -22.86
CA LEU A 324 -23.39 -5.20 -23.85
C LEU A 324 -24.86 -4.79 -24.00
N ARG A 325 -25.52 -4.38 -22.92
CA ARG A 325 -26.90 -3.89 -22.97
C ARG A 325 -27.05 -2.54 -23.69
N CYS A 326 -25.97 -1.77 -23.81
CA CYS A 326 -26.01 -0.48 -24.53
C CYS A 326 -26.32 -0.64 -26.03
N ASP A 327 -26.16 -1.82 -26.61
CA ASP A 327 -26.60 -2.13 -27.96
C ASP A 327 -28.15 -2.13 -28.12
N GLN A 328 -28.84 -2.49 -27.05
CA GLN A 328 -30.29 -2.67 -27.08
C GLN A 328 -31.08 -1.53 -26.43
N VAL A 329 -30.48 -0.85 -25.45
CA VAL A 329 -31.14 0.19 -24.68
C VAL A 329 -30.22 1.40 -24.46
N ALA A 330 -30.82 2.56 -24.26
CA ALA A 330 -30.06 3.78 -23.95
C ALA A 330 -29.13 3.59 -22.74
N LEU A 331 -27.98 4.21 -22.78
CA LEU A 331 -26.90 4.16 -21.77
C LEU A 331 -27.44 4.34 -20.32
N LYS A 332 -28.34 5.29 -20.12
CA LYS A 332 -28.98 5.54 -18.82
C LYS A 332 -29.74 4.34 -18.27
N ARG A 333 -30.38 3.54 -19.15
CA ARG A 333 -31.12 2.32 -18.76
C ARG A 333 -30.16 1.13 -18.59
N ALA A 334 -29.17 0.99 -19.45
CA ALA A 334 -28.17 -0.08 -19.38
C ALA A 334 -27.43 -0.07 -18.03
N PHE A 335 -27.15 1.13 -17.50
CA PHE A 335 -26.43 1.32 -16.25
C PHE A 335 -27.34 1.76 -15.08
N ALA A 336 -28.64 1.43 -15.12
CA ALA A 336 -29.57 1.84 -14.08
C ALA A 336 -29.23 1.30 -12.68
N SER A 337 -28.77 0.05 -12.60
CA SER A 337 -28.42 -0.65 -11.34
C SER A 337 -27.02 -0.31 -10.80
N PHE A 338 -26.19 0.37 -11.57
CA PHE A 338 -24.76 0.53 -11.25
C PHE A 338 -24.50 1.28 -9.95
N GLU A 339 -25.38 2.17 -9.56
CA GLU A 339 -25.24 2.88 -8.29
C GLU A 339 -25.37 1.94 -7.10
N ALA A 340 -26.43 1.12 -7.08
CA ALA A 340 -26.63 0.12 -6.04
C ALA A 340 -25.53 -0.96 -6.05
N GLU A 341 -25.09 -1.39 -7.24
CA GLU A 341 -24.00 -2.35 -7.38
C GLU A 341 -22.66 -1.80 -6.87
N ARG A 342 -22.35 -0.55 -7.20
CA ARG A 342 -21.18 0.16 -6.70
C ARG A 342 -21.16 0.20 -5.17
N ASP A 343 -22.28 0.59 -4.55
CA ASP A 343 -22.37 0.69 -3.10
C ASP A 343 -22.26 -0.69 -2.42
N TYR A 344 -22.85 -1.72 -3.01
CA TYR A 344 -22.68 -3.10 -2.55
C TYR A 344 -21.21 -3.54 -2.59
N TYR A 345 -20.49 -3.30 -3.70
CA TYR A 345 -19.09 -3.66 -3.81
C TYR A 345 -18.19 -2.80 -2.91
N LEU A 346 -18.56 -1.55 -2.64
CA LEU A 346 -17.85 -0.69 -1.69
C LEU A 346 -17.95 -1.28 -0.27
N GLU A 347 -19.13 -1.69 0.16
CA GLU A 347 -19.30 -2.33 1.48
C GLU A 347 -18.52 -3.66 1.57
N GLN A 348 -18.57 -4.50 0.56
CA GLN A 348 -17.74 -5.70 0.49
C GLN A 348 -16.24 -5.37 0.60
N LEU A 349 -15.78 -4.32 -0.07
CA LEU A 349 -14.39 -3.88 0.02
C LEU A 349 -14.03 -3.44 1.43
N LYS A 350 -14.91 -2.69 2.12
CA LYS A 350 -14.72 -2.24 3.51
C LYS A 350 -14.60 -3.42 4.47
N GLU A 351 -15.49 -4.40 4.37
CA GLU A 351 -15.47 -5.61 5.21
C GLU A 351 -14.21 -6.44 4.96
N ASN A 352 -13.90 -6.73 3.71
CA ASN A 352 -12.69 -7.46 3.34
C ASN A 352 -11.41 -6.75 3.78
N ARG A 353 -11.36 -5.40 3.72
CA ARG A 353 -10.23 -4.61 4.21
C ARG A 353 -10.01 -4.79 5.71
N LYS A 354 -11.07 -4.71 6.51
CA LYS A 354 -10.98 -4.90 7.97
C LYS A 354 -10.43 -6.28 8.31
N LYS A 355 -10.95 -7.31 7.65
CA LYS A 355 -10.52 -8.70 7.86
C LYS A 355 -9.05 -8.89 7.47
N VAL A 356 -8.67 -8.53 6.26
CA VAL A 356 -7.29 -8.73 5.76
C VAL A 356 -6.26 -7.91 6.54
N VAL A 357 -6.59 -6.68 6.96
CA VAL A 357 -5.71 -5.89 7.82
C VAL A 357 -5.57 -6.56 9.18
N GLY A 358 -6.65 -7.05 9.77
CA GLY A 358 -6.61 -7.80 11.02
C GLY A 358 -5.71 -9.04 10.93
N ASP A 359 -5.90 -9.87 9.92
CA ASP A 359 -5.11 -11.08 9.67
C ASP A 359 -3.62 -10.73 9.44
N ALA A 360 -3.33 -9.71 8.63
CA ALA A 360 -1.97 -9.25 8.39
C ALA A 360 -1.27 -8.79 9.68
N VAL A 361 -1.98 -8.08 10.56
CA VAL A 361 -1.45 -7.61 11.85
C VAL A 361 -1.18 -8.80 12.78
N ILE A 362 -2.05 -9.80 12.83
CA ILE A 362 -1.84 -11.02 13.64
C ILE A 362 -0.59 -11.75 13.14
N VAL A 363 -0.48 -11.99 11.83
CA VAL A 363 0.72 -12.59 11.24
C VAL A 363 1.97 -11.76 11.53
N GLY A 364 1.89 -10.43 11.41
CA GLY A 364 2.98 -9.51 11.74
C GLY A 364 3.43 -9.63 13.18
N LYS A 365 2.52 -9.77 14.15
CA LYS A 365 2.85 -10.00 15.56
C LYS A 365 3.61 -11.30 15.75
N VAL A 366 3.10 -12.41 15.19
CA VAL A 366 3.79 -13.71 15.27
C VAL A 366 5.20 -13.62 14.69
N LEU A 367 5.35 -13.02 13.51
CA LEU A 367 6.65 -12.84 12.86
C LEU A 367 7.62 -11.94 13.65
N ALA A 368 7.11 -10.91 14.35
CA ALA A 368 7.94 -10.02 15.15
C ALA A 368 8.49 -10.72 16.41
N PHE A 369 7.67 -11.54 17.07
CA PHE A 369 8.06 -12.21 18.31
C PHE A 369 8.82 -13.50 18.10
N LEU A 370 8.71 -14.16 16.95
CA LEU A 370 9.39 -15.42 16.66
C LEU A 370 10.93 -15.31 16.78
N PRO A 371 11.60 -14.26 16.24
CA PRO A 371 13.03 -14.07 16.47
C PRO A 371 13.40 -13.84 17.94
N LEU A 372 12.54 -13.11 18.68
CA LEU A 372 12.76 -12.85 20.11
C LEU A 372 12.70 -14.15 20.93
N TYR A 373 11.71 -15.01 20.68
CA TYR A 373 11.64 -16.32 21.30
C TYR A 373 12.83 -17.22 20.89
N GLY A 374 13.21 -17.17 19.62
CA GLY A 374 14.40 -17.87 19.12
C GLY A 374 15.66 -17.45 19.86
N LEU A 375 15.85 -16.15 20.10
CA LEU A 375 16.96 -15.63 20.88
C LEU A 375 16.94 -16.15 22.33
N ILE A 376 15.80 -16.10 23.00
CA ILE A 376 15.65 -16.58 24.36
C ILE A 376 15.97 -18.08 24.44
N ILE A 377 15.44 -18.87 23.53
CA ILE A 377 15.66 -20.32 23.52
C ILE A 377 17.12 -20.65 23.22
N LEU A 378 17.69 -20.12 22.15
CA LEU A 378 19.04 -20.47 21.70
C LEU A 378 20.13 -19.86 22.58
N MET A 379 19.93 -18.66 23.13
CA MET A 379 20.96 -17.93 23.88
C MET A 379 20.83 -18.04 25.40
N LEU A 380 19.66 -18.43 25.92
CA LEU A 380 19.46 -18.56 27.35
C LEU A 380 19.06 -19.99 27.75
N VAL A 381 17.92 -20.47 27.25
CA VAL A 381 17.36 -21.77 27.72
C VAL A 381 18.29 -22.95 27.37
N LEU A 382 18.75 -23.01 26.16
CA LEU A 382 19.50 -24.15 25.66
C LEU A 382 20.89 -24.30 26.31
N PRO A 383 21.69 -23.22 26.47
CA PRO A 383 22.99 -23.34 27.22
C PRO A 383 22.78 -23.75 28.66
N PHE A 384 21.86 -23.15 29.39
CA PHE A 384 21.62 -23.47 30.79
C PHE A 384 21.07 -24.87 31.00
N THR A 385 20.23 -25.40 30.11
CA THR A 385 19.71 -26.76 30.22
C THR A 385 20.75 -27.78 29.88
N THR A 386 21.59 -27.57 28.88
CA THR A 386 22.64 -28.52 28.48
C THR A 386 23.77 -28.62 29.53
N GLU A 387 24.25 -27.48 30.02
CA GLU A 387 25.28 -27.47 31.06
C GLU A 387 24.72 -27.95 32.41
N GLY A 388 23.48 -27.58 32.75
CA GLY A 388 22.81 -28.09 33.95
C GLY A 388 22.63 -29.62 33.92
N LEU A 389 22.29 -30.20 32.79
CA LEU A 389 22.22 -31.66 32.63
C LEU A 389 23.61 -32.30 32.71
N ALA A 390 24.63 -31.73 32.08
CA ALA A 390 26.01 -32.22 32.16
C ALA A 390 26.53 -32.19 33.60
N MET A 391 26.23 -31.16 34.36
CA MET A 391 26.55 -31.08 35.80
C MET A 391 25.84 -32.19 36.58
N LEU A 392 24.54 -32.40 36.37
CA LEU A 392 23.77 -33.46 37.04
C LEU A 392 24.33 -34.86 36.71
N GLU A 393 24.71 -35.11 35.47
CA GLU A 393 25.40 -36.37 35.08
C GLU A 393 26.75 -36.49 35.76
N GLY A 394 27.52 -35.42 35.87
CA GLY A 394 28.79 -35.38 36.61
C GLY A 394 28.61 -35.72 38.09
N TYR A 395 27.61 -35.12 38.75
CA TYR A 395 27.27 -35.45 40.13
C TYR A 395 26.79 -36.88 40.30
N SER A 396 25.94 -37.39 39.39
CA SER A 396 25.48 -38.78 39.47
C SER A 396 26.62 -39.80 39.33
N ARG A 397 27.64 -39.48 38.52
CA ARG A 397 28.85 -40.32 38.40
C ARG A 397 29.76 -40.23 39.64
N MET A 398 29.78 -39.10 40.35
CA MET A 398 30.57 -38.94 41.57
C MET A 398 29.90 -39.61 42.80
N PHE A 399 28.59 -39.66 42.84
CA PHE A 399 27.85 -40.23 43.98
C PHE A 399 27.19 -41.57 43.71
N GLY A 400 27.30 -42.09 42.49
CA GLY A 400 26.69 -43.36 42.07
C GLY A 400 27.63 -44.56 42.07
N ASN A 401 28.79 -44.46 42.76
CA ASN A 401 29.69 -45.59 43.05
C ASN A 401 29.60 -46.02 44.51
#